data_f1f23757a25c5ca080798daee1b7c1e5
#
_entry.id   f1f23757a25c5ca080798daee1b7c1e5
#
_cell.length_a   1.000
_cell.length_b   1.000
_cell.length_c   1.000
_cell.angle_alpha   90.00
_cell.angle_beta   90.00
_cell.angle_gamma   90.00
#
_symmetry.space_group_name_H-M   'P 1'
#
loop_
_entity.id
_entity.type
_entity.pdbx_description
1 polymer ?
#
loop_
_entity_poly.entity_id
_entity_poly.type
_entity_poly.pdbx_seq_one_letter_code
_entity_poly.pdbx_strand_id
1 'polypeptide(L)'
;MQSDLWGPIGRSAEGASWQVGRCRLWARSALDEWELAWRYRGDDEPIPDTVSDGDPGWTRYVTVADDKVETIPALPDRPVVVRPAVPIVILPGRWGTFFFRVPLWVRFVSRGGGRLATMEEVPSRQLTSTWFGDIATGELCYSIEAPLERRLEDLRMSDAFAASEVTVRNNSRERLRFERICVHVEHMRLYEGSDRLWTNELRVSFRGADQVSQLAFLPHPPAGAGEARPVTEPRVPPETGLLKRSFALIREIAGMDR
;
A
#
# COMPACT_ATOMS: atom_id res chain seq x y z
N MET A 1 4.06 -2.05 18.56
CA MET A 1 5.41 -2.69 18.58
C MET A 1 6.18 -2.02 17.45
N GLN A 2 7.03 -1.05 17.79
CA GLN A 2 7.91 -0.43 16.79
C GLN A 2 8.81 -1.54 16.27
N SER A 3 8.68 -1.86 15.00
CA SER A 3 9.64 -2.71 14.30
C SER A 3 10.96 -1.92 14.25
N ASP A 4 12.09 -2.55 14.60
CA ASP A 4 13.45 -1.96 14.48
C ASP A 4 13.78 -1.60 13.00
N LEU A 5 12.82 -1.82 12.12
CA LEU A 5 12.93 -1.51 10.70
C LEU A 5 12.82 -0.01 10.41
N TRP A 6 11.91 0.71 11.09
CA TRP A 6 11.61 2.10 10.75
C TRP A 6 12.49 3.08 11.54
N GLY A 7 13.20 3.94 10.82
CA GLY A 7 14.03 4.97 11.40
C GLY A 7 15.47 4.95 10.91
N PRO A 8 16.37 5.64 11.63
CA PRO A 8 17.77 5.77 11.24
C PRO A 8 18.50 4.42 11.22
N ILE A 9 19.33 4.21 10.21
CA ILE A 9 20.22 3.07 10.09
C ILE A 9 21.61 3.50 10.54
N GLY A 10 22.18 2.76 11.52
CA GLY A 10 23.57 2.97 11.94
C GLY A 10 24.55 2.61 10.84
N ARG A 11 25.61 3.42 10.65
CA ARG A 11 26.71 3.06 9.75
C ARG A 11 27.46 1.86 10.29
N SER A 12 27.59 0.81 9.47
CA SER A 12 28.31 -0.41 9.82
C SER A 12 28.77 -1.14 8.56
N ALA A 13 30.01 -1.58 8.54
CA ALA A 13 30.53 -2.45 7.49
C ALA A 13 29.98 -3.88 7.60
N GLU A 14 29.64 -4.34 8.82
CA GLU A 14 28.97 -5.63 9.02
C GLU A 14 27.52 -5.59 8.54
N GLY A 15 26.93 -4.38 8.51
CA GLY A 15 25.58 -4.15 8.02
C GLY A 15 24.48 -4.48 9.02
N ALA A 16 23.26 -4.30 8.55
CA ALA A 16 22.02 -4.65 9.25
C ALA A 16 21.09 -5.39 8.31
N SER A 17 20.22 -6.22 8.85
CA SER A 17 19.18 -6.91 8.07
C SER A 17 17.84 -6.89 8.77
N TRP A 18 16.77 -6.86 7.95
CA TRP A 18 15.38 -6.85 8.43
C TRP A 18 14.54 -7.82 7.62
N GLN A 19 13.55 -8.39 8.26
CA GLN A 19 12.51 -9.18 7.62
C GLN A 19 11.20 -8.39 7.65
N VAL A 20 10.61 -8.12 6.46
CA VAL A 20 9.33 -7.43 6.32
C VAL A 20 8.42 -8.25 5.43
N GLY A 21 7.42 -8.86 6.01
CA GLY A 21 6.56 -9.77 5.27
C GLY A 21 7.36 -10.89 4.61
N ARG A 22 7.33 -10.95 3.28
CA ARG A 22 8.09 -11.94 2.48
C ARG A 22 9.42 -11.40 1.94
N CYS A 23 9.76 -10.16 2.25
CA CYS A 23 10.99 -9.51 1.84
C CYS A 23 12.02 -9.50 2.96
N ARG A 24 13.24 -9.91 2.67
CA ARG A 24 14.40 -9.67 3.51
C ARG A 24 15.27 -8.61 2.88
N LEU A 25 15.73 -7.69 3.68
CA LEU A 25 16.49 -6.51 3.31
C LEU A 25 17.82 -6.54 4.03
N TRP A 26 18.88 -6.08 3.37
CA TRP A 26 20.20 -5.87 3.95
C TRP A 26 20.70 -4.48 3.57
N ALA A 27 21.37 -3.82 4.50
CA ALA A 27 22.04 -2.55 4.28
C ALA A 27 23.39 -2.57 4.98
N ARG A 28 24.42 -2.11 4.31
CA ARG A 28 25.75 -1.89 4.90
C ARG A 28 26.37 -0.60 4.37
N SER A 29 27.32 -0.04 5.08
CA SER A 29 27.96 1.20 4.68
C SER A 29 29.47 1.14 4.85
N ALA A 30 30.20 1.76 3.91
CA ALA A 30 31.64 1.97 3.99
C ALA A 30 31.95 3.37 3.47
N LEU A 31 32.67 4.17 4.26
CA LEU A 31 33.02 5.56 3.93
C LEU A 31 31.76 6.39 3.59
N ASP A 32 31.62 6.86 2.37
CA ASP A 32 30.53 7.67 1.81
C ASP A 32 29.58 6.87 0.92
N GLU A 33 29.64 5.54 1.01
CA GLU A 33 28.80 4.63 0.23
C GLU A 33 27.86 3.82 1.13
N TRP A 34 26.72 3.48 0.58
CA TRP A 34 25.80 2.49 1.11
C TRP A 34 25.53 1.42 0.08
N GLU A 35 25.45 0.19 0.54
CA GLU A 35 25.06 -0.95 -0.29
C GLU A 35 23.76 -1.54 0.27
N LEU A 36 22.80 -1.72 -0.62
CA LEU A 36 21.49 -2.30 -0.31
C LEU A 36 21.27 -3.56 -1.13
N ALA A 37 20.68 -4.57 -0.51
CA ALA A 37 20.23 -5.79 -1.18
C ALA A 37 18.89 -6.25 -0.62
N TRP A 38 18.12 -6.98 -1.42
CA TRP A 38 16.86 -7.59 -0.95
C TRP A 38 16.56 -8.87 -1.71
N ARG A 39 15.82 -9.76 -1.05
CA ARG A 39 15.32 -11.02 -1.60
C ARG A 39 13.88 -11.26 -1.14
N TYR A 40 13.10 -11.85 -2.01
CA TYR A 40 11.76 -12.31 -1.64
C TYR A 40 11.77 -13.79 -1.35
N ARG A 41 11.16 -14.18 -0.25
CA ARG A 41 10.97 -15.58 0.10
C ARG A 41 10.04 -16.25 -0.92
N GLY A 42 10.55 -17.24 -1.64
CA GLY A 42 9.75 -18.19 -2.42
C GLY A 42 8.91 -19.08 -1.50
N ASP A 43 8.03 -19.89 -2.08
CA ASP A 43 7.22 -20.82 -1.28
C ASP A 43 8.07 -21.97 -0.73
N ASP A 44 9.17 -22.34 -1.42
CA ASP A 44 9.99 -23.52 -1.12
C ASP A 44 11.46 -23.21 -0.75
N GLU A 45 11.90 -21.95 -0.81
CA GLU A 45 13.30 -21.61 -0.55
C GLU A 45 13.46 -20.71 0.69
N PRO A 46 14.32 -21.10 1.65
CA PRO A 46 14.68 -20.20 2.74
C PRO A 46 15.51 -19.04 2.20
N ILE A 47 15.23 -17.84 2.70
CA ILE A 47 16.09 -16.68 2.42
C ILE A 47 17.38 -16.84 3.25
N PRO A 48 18.58 -16.69 2.64
CA PRO A 48 19.82 -16.77 3.37
C PRO A 48 19.90 -15.67 4.45
N ASP A 49 20.61 -15.95 5.53
CA ASP A 49 20.80 -14.98 6.61
C ASP A 49 21.74 -13.84 6.20
N THR A 50 22.65 -14.11 5.29
CA THR A 50 23.65 -13.17 4.77
C THR A 50 23.67 -13.19 3.26
N VAL A 51 24.02 -12.06 2.66
CA VAL A 51 24.30 -11.93 1.22
C VAL A 51 25.81 -11.86 1.03
N SER A 52 26.36 -12.75 0.22
CA SER A 52 27.80 -12.82 -0.01
C SER A 52 28.34 -11.56 -0.68
N ASP A 53 29.58 -11.24 -0.39
CA ASP A 53 30.34 -10.24 -1.15
C ASP A 53 30.46 -10.69 -2.60
N GLY A 54 30.10 -9.84 -3.54
CA GLY A 54 30.09 -10.21 -4.97
C GLY A 54 28.76 -10.81 -5.45
N ASP A 55 27.75 -10.99 -4.59
CA ASP A 55 26.39 -11.29 -5.04
C ASP A 55 25.88 -10.14 -5.93
N PRO A 56 25.40 -10.40 -7.15
CA PRO A 56 24.91 -9.36 -8.06
C PRO A 56 23.66 -8.62 -7.56
N GLY A 57 23.10 -9.02 -6.41
CA GLY A 57 21.96 -8.37 -5.78
C GLY A 57 22.29 -7.12 -4.97
N TRP A 58 23.57 -6.80 -4.73
CA TRP A 58 23.94 -5.54 -4.08
C TRP A 58 23.86 -4.36 -5.05
N THR A 59 23.17 -3.30 -4.63
CA THR A 59 23.17 -2.01 -5.32
C THR A 59 23.90 -0.98 -4.46
N ARG A 60 24.86 -0.27 -5.06
CA ARG A 60 25.70 0.71 -4.39
C ARG A 60 25.18 2.12 -4.62
N TYR A 61 25.07 2.88 -3.54
CA TYR A 61 24.63 4.28 -3.51
C TYR A 61 25.74 5.15 -2.95
N VAL A 62 26.18 6.12 -3.74
CA VAL A 62 27.13 7.13 -3.28
C VAL A 62 26.36 8.23 -2.54
N THR A 63 26.74 8.51 -1.30
CA THR A 63 26.13 9.53 -0.45
C THR A 63 27.21 10.53 0.00
N VAL A 64 26.83 11.55 0.74
CA VAL A 64 27.80 12.39 1.42
C VAL A 64 28.13 11.76 2.78
N ALA A 65 29.39 11.89 3.23
CA ALA A 65 29.88 11.21 4.44
C ALA A 65 29.01 11.44 5.69
N ASP A 66 28.43 12.65 5.81
CA ASP A 66 27.58 13.04 6.96
C ASP A 66 26.08 12.76 6.75
N ASP A 67 25.70 12.23 5.61
CA ASP A 67 24.30 11.89 5.34
C ASP A 67 23.83 10.79 6.29
N LYS A 68 22.66 11.01 6.87
CA LYS A 68 21.95 10.00 7.65
C LYS A 68 21.05 9.22 6.71
N VAL A 69 21.16 7.90 6.76
CA VAL A 69 20.26 7.01 6.02
C VAL A 69 19.22 6.47 6.98
N GLU A 70 17.97 6.49 6.56
CA GLU A 70 16.84 5.99 7.34
C GLU A 70 15.88 5.22 6.45
N THR A 71 15.13 4.32 7.05
CA THR A 71 13.99 3.65 6.42
C THR A 71 12.70 4.29 6.87
N ILE A 72 11.82 4.54 5.90
CA ILE A 72 10.47 5.03 6.17
C ILE A 72 9.43 4.16 5.45
N PRO A 73 8.27 3.92 6.06
CA PRO A 73 7.19 3.19 5.36
C PRO A 73 6.60 4.06 4.25
N ALA A 74 6.25 3.42 3.14
CA ALA A 74 5.57 4.08 2.03
C ALA A 74 4.42 3.20 1.51
N LEU A 75 3.43 3.82 0.88
CA LEU A 75 2.37 3.13 0.16
C LEU A 75 2.83 2.79 -1.27
N PRO A 76 2.16 1.85 -1.97
CA PRO A 76 2.42 1.56 -3.37
C PRO A 76 2.35 2.81 -4.26
N ASP A 77 3.07 2.79 -5.38
CA ASP A 77 3.13 3.89 -6.36
C ASP A 77 1.95 3.89 -7.34
N ARG A 78 1.10 2.88 -7.28
CA ARG A 78 -0.07 2.69 -8.14
C ARG A 78 -1.27 2.24 -7.34
N PRO A 79 -2.48 2.38 -7.90
CA PRO A 79 -3.69 1.86 -7.28
C PRO A 79 -3.60 0.37 -6.98
N VAL A 80 -4.31 -0.07 -5.96
CA VAL A 80 -4.43 -1.48 -5.59
C VAL A 80 -5.84 -1.99 -5.84
N VAL A 81 -5.95 -3.21 -6.35
CA VAL A 81 -7.23 -3.89 -6.52
C VAL A 81 -7.46 -4.85 -5.37
N VAL A 82 -8.52 -4.59 -4.62
CA VAL A 82 -8.96 -5.40 -3.47
C VAL A 82 -10.19 -6.21 -3.88
N ARG A 83 -10.27 -7.45 -3.40
CA ARG A 83 -11.38 -8.37 -3.69
C ARG A 83 -12.03 -8.83 -2.39
N PRO A 84 -13.36 -8.65 -2.22
CA PRO A 84 -14.07 -9.31 -1.14
C PRO A 84 -14.10 -10.83 -1.37
N ALA A 85 -14.16 -11.61 -0.30
CA ALA A 85 -14.27 -13.07 -0.39
C ALA A 85 -15.52 -13.54 -1.14
N VAL A 86 -16.61 -12.78 -1.03
CA VAL A 86 -17.86 -12.97 -1.79
C VAL A 86 -18.29 -11.61 -2.36
N PRO A 87 -18.99 -11.57 -3.51
CA PRO A 87 -19.50 -10.31 -4.07
C PRO A 87 -20.35 -9.54 -3.08
N ILE A 88 -20.15 -8.22 -3.01
CA ILE A 88 -20.89 -7.34 -2.11
C ILE A 88 -22.00 -6.64 -2.88
N VAL A 89 -23.19 -6.57 -2.25
CA VAL A 89 -24.33 -5.81 -2.77
C VAL A 89 -24.69 -4.68 -1.80
N ILE A 90 -24.67 -3.45 -2.31
CA ILE A 90 -25.13 -2.27 -1.57
C ILE A 90 -26.40 -1.73 -2.26
N LEU A 91 -27.51 -1.71 -1.54
CA LEU A 91 -28.80 -1.24 -2.06
C LEU A 91 -28.77 0.29 -2.30
N PRO A 92 -29.68 0.83 -3.14
CA PRO A 92 -29.83 2.26 -3.36
C PRO A 92 -29.95 3.05 -2.06
N GLY A 93 -29.25 4.17 -1.94
CA GLY A 93 -29.24 5.03 -0.77
C GLY A 93 -28.58 4.44 0.48
N ARG A 94 -28.01 3.22 0.39
CA ARG A 94 -27.31 2.57 1.50
C ARG A 94 -25.80 2.72 1.37
N TRP A 95 -25.10 2.44 2.47
CA TRP A 95 -23.65 2.50 2.57
C TRP A 95 -23.11 1.37 3.42
N GLY A 96 -21.83 1.11 3.28
CA GLY A 96 -21.10 0.14 4.08
C GLY A 96 -19.65 0.54 4.26
N THR A 97 -19.12 0.29 5.45
CA THR A 97 -17.71 0.46 5.76
C THR A 97 -17.01 -0.88 5.68
N PHE A 98 -15.82 -0.89 5.11
CA PHE A 98 -15.00 -2.05 4.90
C PHE A 98 -13.56 -1.75 5.26
N PHE A 99 -12.84 -2.79 5.66
CA PHE A 99 -11.44 -2.74 6.03
C PHE A 99 -10.63 -3.65 5.11
N PHE A 100 -9.42 -3.24 4.78
CA PHE A 100 -8.46 -4.03 4.03
C PHE A 100 -7.04 -3.64 4.45
N ARG A 101 -6.07 -4.47 4.05
CA ARG A 101 -4.67 -4.20 4.32
C ARG A 101 -3.95 -3.81 3.03
N VAL A 102 -3.11 -2.78 3.11
CA VAL A 102 -2.28 -2.32 2.00
C VAL A 102 -0.84 -2.74 2.27
N PRO A 103 -0.16 -3.45 1.35
CA PRO A 103 1.24 -3.80 1.53
C PRO A 103 2.10 -2.53 1.57
N LEU A 104 3.04 -2.50 2.50
CA LEU A 104 3.98 -1.40 2.64
C LEU A 104 5.18 -1.59 1.73
N TRP A 105 5.79 -0.48 1.38
CA TRP A 105 7.10 -0.40 0.78
C TRP A 105 8.08 0.13 1.80
N VAL A 106 9.29 -0.39 1.79
CA VAL A 106 10.40 0.14 2.58
C VAL A 106 11.15 1.13 1.70
N ARG A 107 11.08 2.40 2.06
CA ARG A 107 11.79 3.47 1.37
C ARG A 107 13.06 3.79 2.14
N PHE A 108 14.21 3.58 1.50
CA PHE A 108 15.52 4.02 1.99
C PHE A 108 15.73 5.46 1.54
N VAL A 109 16.00 6.33 2.48
CA VAL A 109 16.23 7.76 2.21
C VAL A 109 17.54 8.22 2.81
N SER A 110 18.27 9.05 2.06
CA SER A 110 19.42 9.80 2.54
C SER A 110 18.98 11.21 2.92
N ARG A 111 19.38 11.66 4.09
CA ARG A 111 19.08 12.97 4.60
C ARG A 111 20.38 13.72 4.94
N GLY A 112 20.71 14.73 4.16
CA GLY A 112 21.88 15.56 4.34
C GLY A 112 21.74 16.92 3.66
N GLY A 113 22.45 17.94 4.17
CA GLY A 113 22.43 19.28 3.59
C GLY A 113 21.03 19.92 3.49
N GLY A 114 20.10 19.55 4.36
CA GLY A 114 18.69 20.00 4.31
C GLY A 114 17.87 19.38 3.19
N ARG A 115 18.38 18.37 2.50
CA ARG A 115 17.69 17.64 1.43
C ARG A 115 17.36 16.22 1.86
N LEU A 116 16.24 15.70 1.34
CA LEU A 116 15.82 14.31 1.42
C LEU A 116 15.92 13.70 0.02
N ALA A 117 16.68 12.63 -0.13
CA ALA A 117 16.80 11.90 -1.38
C ALA A 117 16.36 10.44 -1.16
N THR A 118 15.43 9.97 -1.97
CA THR A 118 15.08 8.55 -2.02
C THR A 118 16.21 7.80 -2.73
N MET A 119 16.77 6.81 -2.04
CA MET A 119 17.79 5.91 -2.57
C MET A 119 17.15 4.73 -3.27
N GLU A 120 16.23 4.04 -2.56
CA GLU A 120 15.57 2.84 -3.04
C GLU A 120 14.19 2.69 -2.42
N GLU A 121 13.29 1.99 -3.12
CA GLU A 121 11.98 1.61 -2.61
C GLU A 121 11.70 0.14 -2.87
N VAL A 122 11.56 -0.63 -1.82
CA VAL A 122 11.40 -2.08 -1.89
C VAL A 122 10.03 -2.49 -1.36
N PRO A 123 9.16 -3.08 -2.19
CA PRO A 123 7.89 -3.64 -1.72
C PRO A 123 8.11 -4.72 -0.66
N SER A 124 7.30 -4.76 0.41
CA SER A 124 7.35 -5.82 1.43
C SER A 124 6.98 -7.21 0.90
N ARG A 125 6.46 -7.27 -0.32
CA ARG A 125 6.13 -8.48 -1.08
C ARG A 125 6.17 -8.22 -2.58
N GLN A 126 6.39 -9.23 -3.37
CA GLN A 126 6.21 -9.14 -4.82
C GLN A 126 4.73 -8.84 -5.13
N LEU A 127 4.50 -7.83 -5.95
CA LEU A 127 3.19 -7.40 -6.37
C LEU A 127 2.97 -7.77 -7.84
N THR A 128 1.84 -8.39 -8.12
CA THR A 128 1.43 -8.70 -9.48
C THR A 128 0.64 -7.54 -10.05
N SER A 129 0.99 -7.10 -11.26
CA SER A 129 0.23 -6.07 -11.97
C SER A 129 -1.06 -6.65 -12.54
N THR A 130 -2.12 -5.84 -12.53
CA THR A 130 -3.42 -6.16 -13.12
C THR A 130 -4.00 -4.93 -13.79
N TRP A 131 -4.83 -5.13 -14.81
CA TRP A 131 -5.57 -4.06 -15.47
C TRP A 131 -6.94 -3.89 -14.82
N PHE A 132 -7.31 -2.66 -14.50
CA PHE A 132 -8.62 -2.34 -13.92
C PHE A 132 -9.40 -1.38 -14.82
N GLY A 133 -10.59 -1.78 -15.24
CA GLY A 133 -11.44 -1.01 -16.11
C GLY A 133 -11.49 -1.52 -17.55
N ASP A 134 -11.91 -0.66 -18.47
CA ASP A 134 -11.97 -0.92 -19.90
C ASP A 134 -10.57 -0.92 -20.54
N ILE A 135 -10.39 -1.63 -21.66
CA ILE A 135 -9.08 -1.74 -22.34
C ILE A 135 -8.53 -0.37 -22.74
N ALA A 136 -9.40 0.55 -23.16
CA ALA A 136 -8.99 1.87 -23.65
C ALA A 136 -8.85 2.93 -22.55
N THR A 137 -9.58 2.79 -21.44
CA THR A 137 -9.70 3.82 -20.39
C THR A 137 -9.39 3.29 -18.98
N GLY A 138 -8.97 2.04 -18.87
CA GLY A 138 -8.57 1.44 -17.63
C GLY A 138 -7.17 1.90 -17.18
N GLU A 139 -6.74 1.39 -16.06
CA GLU A 139 -5.46 1.74 -15.45
C GLU A 139 -4.71 0.52 -14.94
N LEU A 140 -3.39 0.63 -14.90
CA LEU A 140 -2.52 -0.41 -14.39
C LEU A 140 -2.48 -0.30 -12.86
N CYS A 141 -2.86 -1.40 -12.20
CA CYS A 141 -2.95 -1.50 -10.75
C CYS A 141 -2.13 -2.68 -10.23
N TYR A 142 -1.93 -2.73 -8.92
CA TYR A 142 -1.46 -3.94 -8.27
C TYR A 142 -2.64 -4.80 -7.81
N SER A 143 -2.56 -6.11 -8.06
CA SER A 143 -3.46 -7.08 -7.46
C SER A 143 -2.92 -7.45 -6.08
N ILE A 144 -3.69 -7.16 -5.05
CA ILE A 144 -3.33 -7.55 -3.70
C ILE A 144 -4.25 -8.67 -3.20
N GLU A 145 -3.64 -9.70 -2.62
CA GLU A 145 -4.35 -10.80 -1.95
C GLU A 145 -4.75 -10.35 -0.54
N ALA A 146 -5.69 -9.41 -0.46
CA ALA A 146 -6.22 -8.95 0.80
C ALA A 146 -7.74 -8.97 0.70
N PRO A 147 -8.42 -9.72 1.56
CA PRO A 147 -9.88 -9.69 1.60
C PRO A 147 -10.35 -8.31 2.04
N LEU A 148 -11.53 -7.94 1.53
CA LEU A 148 -12.26 -6.76 1.99
C LEU A 148 -13.18 -7.21 3.12
N GLU A 149 -12.85 -6.82 4.35
CA GLU A 149 -13.52 -7.27 5.55
C GLU A 149 -14.53 -6.25 6.07
N ARG A 150 -15.53 -6.72 6.82
CA ARG A 150 -16.53 -5.85 7.47
C ARG A 150 -16.09 -5.37 8.85
N ARG A 151 -15.12 -6.03 9.44
CA ARG A 151 -14.61 -5.72 10.76
C ARG A 151 -13.11 -5.65 10.74
N LEU A 152 -12.55 -4.75 11.53
CA LEU A 152 -11.11 -4.57 11.65
C LEU A 152 -10.41 -5.79 12.25
N GLU A 153 -11.05 -6.46 13.20
CA GLU A 153 -10.52 -7.63 13.87
C GLU A 153 -10.36 -8.86 12.96
N ASP A 154 -11.07 -8.88 11.82
CA ASP A 154 -10.95 -9.94 10.83
C ASP A 154 -9.71 -9.77 9.95
N LEU A 155 -9.06 -8.60 9.96
CA LEU A 155 -7.82 -8.36 9.23
C LEU A 155 -6.63 -9.07 9.89
N ARG A 156 -5.96 -9.92 9.12
CA ARG A 156 -4.67 -10.51 9.53
C ARG A 156 -3.55 -9.50 9.28
N MET A 157 -3.23 -8.69 10.29
CA MET A 157 -2.20 -7.67 10.20
C MET A 157 -0.81 -8.21 10.53
N SER A 158 0.20 -7.59 9.94
CA SER A 158 1.61 -7.71 10.30
C SER A 158 2.31 -6.36 10.01
N ASP A 159 3.57 -6.24 10.35
CA ASP A 159 4.44 -5.07 10.11
C ASP A 159 4.64 -4.74 8.60
N ALA A 160 4.29 -5.68 7.72
CA ALA A 160 4.33 -5.51 6.27
C ALA A 160 3.10 -4.77 5.68
N PHE A 161 2.13 -4.40 6.50
CA PHE A 161 0.87 -3.83 6.02
C PHE A 161 0.42 -2.62 6.83
N ALA A 162 -0.23 -1.68 6.16
CA ALA A 162 -1.08 -0.68 6.78
C ALA A 162 -2.55 -1.10 6.73
N ALA A 163 -3.31 -0.79 7.78
CA ALA A 163 -4.76 -0.92 7.77
C ALA A 163 -5.39 0.24 7.01
N SER A 164 -6.41 -0.04 6.23
CA SER A 164 -7.16 0.95 5.47
C SER A 164 -8.65 0.77 5.67
N GLU A 165 -9.38 1.88 5.77
CA GLU A 165 -10.83 1.92 5.87
C GLU A 165 -11.41 2.61 4.64
N VAL A 166 -12.41 1.98 4.03
CA VAL A 166 -13.18 2.57 2.94
C VAL A 166 -14.67 2.52 3.24
N THR A 167 -15.32 3.68 3.19
CA THR A 167 -16.78 3.78 3.23
C THR A 167 -17.32 3.92 1.82
N VAL A 168 -18.10 2.95 1.37
CA VAL A 168 -18.75 2.92 0.06
C VAL A 168 -20.22 3.30 0.21
N ARG A 169 -20.66 4.34 -0.49
CA ARG A 169 -22.04 4.79 -0.53
C ARG A 169 -22.64 4.62 -1.92
N ASN A 170 -23.76 3.95 -2.00
CA ASN A 170 -24.53 3.84 -3.24
C ASN A 170 -25.51 5.01 -3.37
N ASN A 171 -25.16 6.03 -4.15
CA ASN A 171 -25.97 7.19 -4.46
C ASN A 171 -26.78 7.05 -5.76
N SER A 172 -26.76 5.85 -6.38
CA SER A 172 -27.54 5.54 -7.58
C SER A 172 -28.93 5.01 -7.23
N ARG A 173 -29.74 4.79 -8.27
CA ARG A 173 -31.06 4.14 -8.14
C ARG A 173 -30.99 2.61 -8.33
N GLU A 174 -29.81 2.09 -8.63
CA GLU A 174 -29.55 0.68 -8.92
C GLU A 174 -28.82 0.00 -7.76
N ARG A 175 -28.85 -1.32 -7.72
CA ARG A 175 -28.01 -2.10 -6.80
C ARG A 175 -26.56 -1.98 -7.22
N LEU A 176 -25.67 -1.59 -6.33
CA LEU A 176 -24.24 -1.71 -6.55
C LEU A 176 -23.83 -3.13 -6.17
N ARG A 177 -23.50 -3.95 -7.17
CA ARG A 177 -22.91 -5.29 -6.97
C ARG A 177 -21.49 -5.28 -7.50
N PHE A 178 -20.52 -5.55 -6.65
CA PHE A 178 -19.11 -5.56 -7.05
C PHE A 178 -18.35 -6.73 -6.41
N GLU A 179 -17.33 -7.20 -7.11
CA GLU A 179 -16.39 -8.24 -6.69
C GLU A 179 -14.95 -7.72 -6.64
N ARG A 180 -14.72 -6.50 -7.07
CA ARG A 180 -13.43 -5.83 -7.03
C ARG A 180 -13.64 -4.34 -6.80
N ILE A 181 -12.75 -3.75 -6.01
CA ILE A 181 -12.65 -2.30 -5.85
C ILE A 181 -11.22 -1.87 -6.12
N CYS A 182 -11.06 -0.82 -6.92
CA CYS A 182 -9.79 -0.15 -7.14
C CYS A 182 -9.64 0.99 -6.13
N VAL A 183 -8.55 0.97 -5.39
CA VAL A 183 -8.24 1.97 -4.38
C VAL A 183 -6.95 2.68 -4.76
N HIS A 184 -7.04 4.00 -4.91
CA HIS A 184 -5.94 4.88 -5.30
C HIS A 184 -5.07 5.24 -4.08
N VAL A 185 -4.28 4.25 -3.62
CA VAL A 185 -3.45 4.37 -2.42
C VAL A 185 -2.31 5.37 -2.57
N GLU A 186 -1.90 5.70 -3.79
CA GLU A 186 -0.90 6.71 -4.10
C GLU A 186 -1.31 8.13 -3.67
N HIS A 187 -2.61 8.37 -3.48
CA HIS A 187 -3.17 9.61 -2.95
C HIS A 187 -3.37 9.59 -1.42
N MET A 188 -3.01 8.49 -0.78
CA MET A 188 -3.21 8.32 0.65
C MET A 188 -1.94 8.61 1.44
N ARG A 189 -2.14 9.04 2.68
CA ARG A 189 -1.11 9.30 3.69
C ARG A 189 -1.02 8.12 4.65
N LEU A 190 0.17 7.88 5.21
CA LEU A 190 0.34 6.95 6.32
C LEU A 190 0.34 7.67 7.65
N TYR A 191 -0.28 7.03 8.63
CA TYR A 191 -0.31 7.42 10.02
C TYR A 191 0.18 6.27 10.91
N GLU A 192 0.90 6.59 11.94
CA GLU A 192 1.26 5.67 13.01
C GLU A 192 0.21 5.77 14.12
N GLY A 193 -0.58 4.73 14.28
CA GLY A 193 -1.51 4.54 15.40
C GLY A 193 -0.82 3.83 16.56
N SER A 194 -1.60 3.45 17.57
CA SER A 194 -1.08 2.83 18.79
C SER A 194 -0.43 1.45 18.56
N ASP A 195 -0.92 0.68 17.61
CA ASP A 195 -0.53 -0.72 17.39
C ASP A 195 -0.13 -1.06 15.96
N ARG A 196 -0.42 -0.17 14.98
CA ARG A 196 -0.19 -0.40 13.55
C ARG A 196 -0.15 0.88 12.75
N LEU A 197 0.30 0.76 11.50
CA LEU A 197 0.17 1.82 10.52
C LEU A 197 -1.23 1.82 9.89
N TRP A 198 -1.73 3.03 9.63
CA TRP A 198 -3.04 3.29 9.02
C TRP A 198 -2.88 4.19 7.81
N THR A 199 -3.80 4.04 6.86
CA THR A 199 -4.02 5.09 5.84
C THR A 199 -5.05 6.09 6.35
N ASN A 200 -5.21 7.22 5.66
CA ASN A 200 -6.38 8.08 5.88
C ASN A 200 -7.67 7.36 5.43
N GLU A 201 -8.81 7.81 5.97
CA GLU A 201 -10.13 7.31 5.60
C GLU A 201 -10.44 7.65 4.13
N LEU A 202 -10.95 6.66 3.40
CA LEU A 202 -11.43 6.83 2.02
C LEU A 202 -12.95 6.72 1.97
N ARG A 203 -13.60 7.67 1.27
CA ARG A 203 -15.02 7.60 0.95
C ARG A 203 -15.21 7.48 -0.55
N VAL A 204 -16.04 6.53 -0.96
CA VAL A 204 -16.38 6.28 -2.35
C VAL A 204 -17.87 6.43 -2.56
N SER A 205 -18.27 7.36 -3.44
CA SER A 205 -19.67 7.58 -3.83
C SER A 205 -19.91 6.97 -5.20
N PHE A 206 -20.65 5.86 -5.24
CA PHE A 206 -21.11 5.26 -6.49
C PHE A 206 -22.35 5.98 -7.01
N ARG A 207 -22.36 6.34 -8.30
CA ARG A 207 -23.40 7.13 -8.95
C ARG A 207 -24.19 6.37 -10.02
N GLY A 208 -23.75 5.18 -10.37
CA GLY A 208 -24.32 4.34 -11.44
C GLY A 208 -23.26 3.64 -12.24
N ALA A 209 -23.66 2.61 -13.00
CA ALA A 209 -22.74 1.77 -13.78
C ALA A 209 -22.02 2.55 -14.90
N ASP A 210 -22.68 3.56 -15.47
CA ASP A 210 -22.16 4.36 -16.58
C ASP A 210 -21.40 5.63 -16.10
N GLN A 211 -21.26 5.81 -14.79
CA GLN A 211 -20.60 6.97 -14.21
C GLN A 211 -19.34 6.57 -13.45
N VAL A 212 -18.37 7.47 -13.43
CA VAL A 212 -17.20 7.35 -12.55
C VAL A 212 -17.60 7.62 -11.10
N SER A 213 -16.99 6.93 -10.16
CA SER A 213 -17.19 7.15 -8.73
C SER A 213 -16.46 8.41 -8.28
N GLN A 214 -17.02 9.10 -7.31
CA GLN A 214 -16.36 10.19 -6.63
C GLN A 214 -15.59 9.66 -5.43
N LEU A 215 -14.30 9.96 -5.37
CA LEU A 215 -13.39 9.61 -4.27
C LEU A 215 -13.16 10.83 -3.38
N ALA A 216 -13.15 10.62 -2.08
CA ALA A 216 -12.77 11.63 -1.11
C ALA A 216 -11.78 11.01 -0.12
N PHE A 217 -10.54 11.50 -0.16
CA PHE A 217 -9.47 11.18 0.78
C PHE A 217 -9.57 12.15 1.94
N LEU A 218 -9.96 11.67 3.12
CA LEU A 218 -10.09 12.53 4.28
C LEU A 218 -8.70 12.88 4.85
N PRO A 219 -8.51 14.08 5.40
CA PRO A 219 -7.19 14.52 5.86
C PRO A 219 -6.76 13.90 7.22
N HIS A 220 -7.49 12.91 7.70
CA HIS A 220 -7.28 12.27 8.99
C HIS A 220 -7.38 10.75 8.87
N PRO A 221 -6.79 9.99 9.80
CA PRO A 221 -6.97 8.55 9.86
C PRO A 221 -8.39 8.20 10.28
N PRO A 222 -8.82 6.94 10.09
CA PRO A 222 -10.09 6.43 10.62
C PRO A 222 -10.15 6.53 12.15
N ALA A 223 -11.36 6.61 12.70
CA ALA A 223 -11.56 6.67 14.16
C ALA A 223 -10.95 5.47 14.89
N GLY A 224 -10.88 4.29 14.24
CA GLY A 224 -10.25 3.09 14.78
C GLY A 224 -8.73 3.20 14.99
N ALA A 225 -8.07 4.20 14.42
CA ALA A 225 -6.63 4.42 14.61
C ALA A 225 -6.27 5.06 15.97
N GLY A 226 -7.25 5.62 16.68
CA GLY A 226 -7.04 6.35 17.93
C GLY A 226 -6.22 7.62 17.72
N GLU A 227 -5.36 7.93 18.68
CA GLU A 227 -4.37 9.00 18.55
C GLU A 227 -3.28 8.55 17.58
N ALA A 228 -3.30 9.09 16.37
CA ALA A 228 -2.36 8.73 15.32
C ALA A 228 -1.65 9.96 14.77
N ARG A 229 -0.35 9.80 14.45
CA ARG A 229 0.49 10.84 13.89
C ARG A 229 0.82 10.56 12.42
N PRO A 230 0.93 11.59 11.56
CA PRO A 230 1.37 11.40 10.19
C PRO A 230 2.81 10.89 10.13
N VAL A 231 3.07 9.92 9.24
CA VAL A 231 4.40 9.32 9.02
C VAL A 231 4.94 9.70 7.64
N THR A 232 4.12 9.52 6.59
CA THR A 232 4.52 9.87 5.22
C THR A 232 3.38 10.56 4.49
N GLU A 233 3.76 11.51 3.64
CA GLU A 233 2.84 12.21 2.76
C GLU A 233 2.42 11.32 1.57
N PRO A 234 1.28 11.62 0.93
CA PRO A 234 0.87 10.98 -0.32
C PRO A 234 1.95 11.09 -1.38
N ARG A 235 2.11 10.06 -2.23
CA ARG A 235 3.00 10.13 -3.39
C ARG A 235 2.51 11.14 -4.42
N VAL A 236 1.20 11.17 -4.60
CA VAL A 236 0.50 12.11 -5.48
C VAL A 236 -0.50 12.89 -4.62
N PRO A 237 -0.39 14.22 -4.56
CA PRO A 237 -1.35 15.02 -3.80
C PRO A 237 -2.79 14.70 -4.22
N PRO A 238 -3.72 14.48 -3.29
CA PRO A 238 -5.10 14.20 -3.65
C PRO A 238 -5.76 15.45 -4.21
N GLU A 239 -6.38 15.32 -5.38
CA GLU A 239 -7.23 16.36 -5.93
C GLU A 239 -8.61 16.33 -5.26
N THR A 240 -9.18 17.51 -4.98
CA THR A 240 -10.51 17.60 -4.38
C THR A 240 -11.55 17.04 -5.34
N GLY A 241 -12.30 16.02 -4.89
CA GLY A 241 -13.37 15.42 -5.68
C GLY A 241 -12.89 14.56 -6.85
N LEU A 242 -11.73 13.91 -6.71
CA LEU A 242 -11.19 12.99 -7.71
C LEU A 242 -12.27 12.04 -8.24
N LEU A 243 -12.43 12.02 -9.57
CA LEU A 243 -13.38 11.15 -10.26
C LEU A 243 -12.63 10.00 -10.91
N LYS A 244 -12.87 8.79 -10.43
CA LYS A 244 -12.21 7.57 -10.93
C LYS A 244 -13.18 6.39 -10.99
N ARG A 245 -12.90 5.43 -11.86
CA ARG A 245 -13.63 4.17 -11.90
C ARG A 245 -13.12 3.25 -10.79
N SER A 246 -13.92 3.11 -9.72
CA SER A 246 -13.51 2.36 -8.53
C SER A 246 -14.07 0.94 -8.46
N PHE A 247 -15.08 0.57 -9.28
CA PHE A 247 -15.73 -0.73 -9.19
C PHE A 247 -15.67 -1.50 -10.51
N ALA A 248 -15.33 -2.79 -10.44
CA ALA A 248 -15.66 -3.73 -11.48
C ALA A 248 -17.03 -4.34 -11.14
N LEU A 249 -18.04 -3.94 -11.90
CA LEU A 249 -19.41 -4.40 -11.72
C LEU A 249 -19.60 -5.75 -12.38
N ILE A 250 -20.37 -6.62 -11.74
CA ILE A 250 -20.89 -7.82 -12.40
C ILE A 250 -22.04 -7.33 -13.28
N ARG A 251 -21.83 -7.31 -14.60
CA ARG A 251 -22.94 -7.15 -15.54
C ARG A 251 -23.77 -8.45 -15.47
N GLU A 252 -25.01 -8.37 -15.00
CA GLU A 252 -25.98 -9.41 -15.26
C GLU A 252 -26.12 -9.50 -16.80
N ILE A 253 -25.65 -10.59 -17.38
CA ILE A 253 -26.00 -10.92 -18.76
C ILE A 253 -27.51 -11.21 -18.71
N ALA A 254 -28.31 -10.22 -19.09
CA ALA A 254 -29.75 -10.41 -19.26
C ALA A 254 -29.95 -11.48 -20.35
N GLY A 255 -30.37 -12.68 -19.95
CA GLY A 255 -30.79 -13.74 -20.87
C GLY A 255 -30.00 -15.04 -20.77
N MET A 256 -30.01 -15.69 -19.60
CA MET A 256 -29.86 -17.14 -19.52
C MET A 256 -30.70 -17.67 -18.33
N ASP A 257 -32.00 -17.41 -18.42
CA ASP A 257 -33.02 -18.28 -17.84
C ASP A 257 -33.58 -19.13 -18.97
N ARG A 258 -33.15 -20.36 -19.04
CA ARG A 258 -33.90 -21.51 -19.61
C ARG A 258 -33.53 -22.76 -18.82
#